data_1769a2709b2728f50d0e02a1bbc30ae1
#
_entry.id   1769a2709b2728f50d0e02a1bbc30ae1
#
_cell.length_a   1.000
_cell.length_b   1.000
_cell.length_c   1.000
_cell.angle_alpha   90.00
_cell.angle_beta   90.00
_cell.angle_gamma   90.00
#
_symmetry.space_group_name_H-M   'P 1'
#
loop_
_entity.id
_entity.type
_entity.pdbx_description
1 polymer ?
#
loop_
_entity_poly.entity_id
_entity_poly.type
_entity_poly.pdbx_seq_one_letter_code
_entity_poly.pdbx_strand_id
1 'polypeptide(L)'
;MLYLTTKGRTTGLPREIEIWFVSANGKLYILAEHFHKAHWVQNIAREPRVRIRLSAQEFEAHARALDPQGDAATWQLAQKLAREKYGWGDGLPVEITPADNFDQ
;
A
#
# COMPACT_ATOMS: atom_id res chain seq x y z
N MET A 1 -5.36 -10.53 -4.07
CA MET A 1 -4.99 -10.06 -2.72
C MET A 1 -3.51 -10.18 -2.48
N LEU A 2 -2.97 -9.30 -1.67
CA LEU A 2 -1.59 -9.40 -1.25
C LEU A 2 -1.51 -9.43 0.26
N TYR A 3 -0.36 -9.87 0.76
CA TYR A 3 -0.05 -9.81 2.18
C TYR A 3 0.98 -8.71 2.40
N LEU A 4 0.63 -7.76 3.25
CA LEU A 4 1.48 -6.62 3.58
C LEU A 4 2.01 -6.79 4.99
N THR A 5 3.33 -6.77 5.15
CA THR A 5 3.94 -6.82 6.47
C THR A 5 4.56 -5.47 6.78
N THR A 6 4.12 -4.85 7.85
CA THR A 6 4.68 -3.59 8.36
C THR A 6 5.38 -3.86 9.68
N LYS A 7 6.28 -2.95 10.06
CA LYS A 7 6.93 -3.02 11.37
C LYS A 7 6.07 -2.28 12.38
N GLY A 8 5.67 -2.97 13.44
CA GLY A 8 4.87 -2.36 14.50
C GLY A 8 5.58 -1.17 15.10
N ARG A 9 4.93 -0.02 15.10
CA ARG A 9 5.56 1.25 15.52
C ARG A 9 5.88 1.30 17.02
N THR A 10 5.21 0.47 17.80
CA THR A 10 5.42 0.43 19.25
C THR A 10 6.33 -0.72 19.64
N THR A 11 6.09 -1.90 19.10
CA THR A 11 6.80 -3.12 19.51
C THR A 11 7.98 -3.45 18.63
N GLY A 12 8.02 -2.93 17.39
CA GLY A 12 9.02 -3.32 16.41
C GLY A 12 8.80 -4.69 15.79
N LEU A 13 7.71 -5.35 16.16
CA LEU A 13 7.42 -6.68 15.64
C LEU A 13 6.69 -6.60 14.31
N PRO A 14 6.91 -7.60 13.42
CA PRO A 14 6.21 -7.60 12.14
C PRO A 14 4.72 -7.82 12.33
N ARG A 15 3.93 -7.09 11.52
CA ARG A 15 2.47 -7.20 11.51
C ARG A 15 2.04 -7.44 10.08
N GLU A 16 1.44 -8.59 9.82
CA GLU A 16 0.99 -8.95 8.47
C GLU A 16 -0.53 -8.81 8.37
N ILE A 17 -0.98 -8.22 7.26
CA ILE A 17 -2.40 -8.16 6.93
C ILE A 17 -2.58 -8.63 5.50
N GLU A 18 -3.77 -9.15 5.20
CA GLU A 18 -4.20 -9.49 3.86
C GLU A 18 -5.09 -8.37 3.36
N ILE A 19 -4.81 -7.85 2.16
CA ILE A 19 -5.52 -6.67 1.70
C ILE A 19 -5.63 -6.67 0.17
N TRP A 20 -6.67 -6.05 -0.35
CA TRP A 20 -6.87 -5.86 -1.78
C TRP A 20 -5.89 -4.83 -2.32
N PHE A 21 -5.56 -4.98 -3.60
CA PHE A 21 -4.64 -4.05 -4.24
C PHE A 21 -5.01 -3.84 -5.70
N VAL A 22 -4.53 -2.72 -6.24
CA VAL A 22 -4.53 -2.46 -7.67
C VAL A 22 -3.11 -2.10 -8.07
N SER A 23 -2.81 -2.22 -9.36
CA SER A 23 -1.46 -1.91 -9.84
C SER A 23 -1.54 -0.95 -11.01
N ALA A 24 -0.54 -0.07 -11.09
CA ALA A 24 -0.41 0.89 -12.18
C ALA A 24 1.02 1.40 -12.21
N ASN A 25 1.56 1.53 -13.41
CA ASN A 25 2.87 2.18 -13.63
C ASN A 25 4.01 1.54 -12.81
N GLY A 26 3.97 0.21 -12.68
CA GLY A 26 5.01 -0.51 -11.96
C GLY A 26 4.92 -0.44 -10.45
N LYS A 27 3.83 0.07 -9.93
CA LYS A 27 3.61 0.19 -8.48
C LYS A 27 2.32 -0.47 -8.09
N LEU A 28 2.20 -0.75 -6.80
CA LEU A 28 0.97 -1.28 -6.23
C LEU A 28 0.31 -0.20 -5.38
N TYR A 29 -1.01 -0.22 -5.34
CA TYR A 29 -1.79 0.72 -4.54
C TYR A 29 -2.78 -0.06 -3.70
N ILE A 30 -2.80 0.22 -2.41
CA ILE A 30 -3.78 -0.33 -1.49
C ILE A 30 -4.51 0.83 -0.83
N LEU A 31 -5.80 0.61 -0.51
CA LEU A 31 -6.62 1.68 0.02
C LEU A 31 -6.99 1.39 1.46
N ALA A 32 -6.71 2.34 2.33
CA ALA A 32 -7.01 2.23 3.75
C ALA A 32 -8.40 2.76 4.02
N GLU A 33 -9.32 1.88 4.39
CA GLU A 33 -10.70 2.26 4.68
C GLU A 33 -10.79 3.28 5.79
N HIS A 34 -9.95 3.15 6.80
CA HIS A 34 -9.98 4.03 7.96
C HIS A 34 -8.90 5.11 7.89
N PHE A 35 -8.35 5.34 6.71
CA PHE A 35 -7.36 6.38 6.44
C PHE A 35 -6.21 6.29 7.43
N HIS A 36 -5.84 7.42 8.05
CA HIS A 36 -4.68 7.46 8.93
C HIS A 36 -4.94 6.84 10.31
N LYS A 37 -6.16 6.41 10.57
CA LYS A 37 -6.48 5.69 11.81
C LYS A 37 -6.09 4.22 11.74
N ALA A 38 -5.90 3.68 10.55
CA ALA A 38 -5.50 2.29 10.39
C ALA A 38 -4.11 2.07 10.99
N HIS A 39 -3.95 1.00 11.77
CA HIS A 39 -2.68 0.73 12.42
C HIS A 39 -1.55 0.55 11.42
N TRP A 40 -1.81 -0.16 10.31
CA TRP A 40 -0.77 -0.40 9.34
C TRP A 40 -0.35 0.89 8.63
N VAL A 41 -1.27 1.84 8.45
CA VAL A 41 -0.92 3.15 7.89
C VAL A 41 -0.01 3.90 8.85
N GLN A 42 -0.32 3.86 10.15
CA GLN A 42 0.51 4.51 11.15
C GLN A 42 1.89 3.84 11.26
N ASN A 43 1.93 2.52 11.12
CA ASN A 43 3.20 1.80 11.10
C ASN A 43 4.07 2.25 9.92
N ILE A 44 3.47 2.42 8.74
CA ILE A 44 4.18 2.88 7.55
C ILE A 44 4.71 4.30 7.72
N ALA A 45 3.94 5.16 8.37
CA ALA A 45 4.39 6.53 8.62
C ALA A 45 5.66 6.55 9.46
N ARG A 46 5.81 5.58 10.36
CA ARG A 46 6.98 5.48 11.22
C ARG A 46 8.13 4.75 10.53
N GLU A 47 7.83 3.66 9.84
CA GLU A 47 8.81 2.87 9.11
C GLU A 47 8.24 2.53 7.74
N PRO A 48 8.65 3.24 6.69
CA PRO A 48 8.06 3.04 5.34
C PRO A 48 8.51 1.76 4.66
N ARG A 49 9.53 1.08 5.13
CA ARG A 49 9.91 -0.20 4.55
C ARG A 49 8.93 -1.28 4.92
N VAL A 50 8.46 -2.01 3.92
CA VAL A 50 7.47 -3.05 4.10
C VAL A 50 7.90 -4.29 3.32
N ARG A 51 7.25 -5.41 3.61
CA ARG A 51 7.43 -6.64 2.85
C ARG A 51 6.09 -7.01 2.22
N ILE A 52 6.15 -7.39 0.95
CA ILE A 52 4.97 -7.77 0.18
C ILE A 52 5.11 -9.24 -0.19
N ARG A 53 4.02 -9.99 -0.01
CA ARG A 53 3.91 -11.34 -0.53
C ARG A 53 2.72 -11.38 -1.47
N LEU A 54 2.98 -11.70 -2.72
CA LEU A 54 1.96 -11.69 -3.78
C LEU A 54 2.17 -12.93 -4.63
N SER A 55 1.18 -13.81 -4.62
CA SER A 55 1.30 -15.12 -5.28
C SER A 55 2.52 -15.85 -4.76
N ALA A 56 3.43 -16.28 -5.64
CA ALA A 56 4.63 -17.00 -5.24
C ALA A 56 5.81 -16.07 -4.99
N GLN A 57 5.61 -14.75 -5.08
CA GLN A 57 6.68 -13.80 -4.96
C GLN A 57 6.65 -13.10 -3.62
N GLU A 58 7.84 -12.81 -3.09
CA GLU A 58 7.98 -12.07 -1.86
C GLU A 58 9.10 -11.06 -2.07
N PHE A 59 8.84 -9.80 -1.72
CA PHE A 59 9.81 -8.75 -1.98
C PHE A 59 9.64 -7.61 -0.99
N GLU A 60 10.70 -6.80 -0.87
CA GLU A 60 10.66 -5.59 -0.06
C GLU A 60 10.22 -4.41 -0.90
N ALA A 61 9.62 -3.45 -0.23
CA ALA A 61 9.08 -2.28 -0.89
C ALA A 61 9.06 -1.10 0.07
N HIS A 62 8.83 0.08 -0.50
CA HIS A 62 8.59 1.29 0.29
C HIS A 62 7.13 1.69 0.13
N ALA A 63 6.50 2.01 1.23
CA ALA A 63 5.09 2.39 1.24
C ALA A 63 4.95 3.86 1.65
N ARG A 64 4.02 4.56 0.99
CA ARG A 64 3.81 5.98 1.25
C ARG A 64 2.33 6.29 1.08
N ALA A 65 1.72 6.85 2.13
CA ALA A 65 0.35 7.35 2.00
C ALA A 65 0.37 8.56 1.07
N LEU A 66 -0.56 8.59 0.12
CA LEU A 66 -0.60 9.69 -0.84
C LEU A 66 -1.21 10.93 -0.20
N ASP A 67 -0.83 12.08 -0.74
CA ASP A 67 -1.39 13.37 -0.33
C ASP A 67 -2.50 13.77 -1.30
N PRO A 68 -3.67 14.16 -0.80
CA PRO A 68 -4.79 14.46 -1.70
C PRO A 68 -4.53 15.66 -2.63
N GLN A 69 -3.62 16.54 -2.27
CA GLN A 69 -3.29 17.69 -3.11
C GLN A 69 -2.03 17.44 -3.93
N GLY A 70 -0.95 17.03 -3.29
CA GLY A 70 0.32 16.81 -3.98
C GLY A 70 0.30 15.63 -4.92
N ASP A 71 -0.51 14.62 -4.62
CA ASP A 71 -0.61 13.39 -5.41
C ASP A 71 -1.99 13.23 -6.04
N ALA A 72 -2.67 14.32 -6.36
CA ALA A 72 -4.08 14.29 -6.75
C ALA A 72 -4.36 13.34 -7.91
N ALA A 73 -3.55 13.36 -8.96
CA ALA A 73 -3.78 12.52 -10.12
C ALA A 73 -3.62 11.03 -9.79
N THR A 74 -2.58 10.71 -9.04
CA THR A 74 -2.33 9.32 -8.63
C THR A 74 -3.40 8.85 -7.64
N TRP A 75 -3.81 9.73 -6.74
CA TRP A 75 -4.90 9.44 -5.80
C TRP A 75 -6.16 9.03 -6.55
N GLN A 76 -6.55 9.84 -7.53
CA GLN A 76 -7.76 9.59 -8.30
C GLN A 76 -7.65 8.31 -9.11
N LEU A 77 -6.48 8.07 -9.70
CA LEU A 77 -6.25 6.84 -10.45
C LEU A 77 -6.39 5.60 -9.58
N ALA A 78 -5.76 5.61 -8.41
CA ALA A 78 -5.83 4.47 -7.52
C ALA A 78 -7.25 4.17 -7.08
N GLN A 79 -8.00 5.21 -6.72
CA GLN A 79 -9.39 5.04 -6.33
C GLN A 79 -10.26 4.55 -7.47
N LYS A 80 -10.04 5.06 -8.68
CA LYS A 80 -10.77 4.62 -9.86
C LYS A 80 -10.53 3.15 -10.15
N LEU A 81 -9.27 2.73 -10.12
CA LEU A 81 -8.92 1.34 -10.39
C LEU A 81 -9.52 0.41 -9.34
N ALA A 82 -9.54 0.83 -8.09
CA ALA A 82 -10.14 0.04 -7.02
C ALA A 82 -11.63 -0.11 -7.22
N ARG A 83 -12.33 0.97 -7.60
CA ARG A 83 -13.76 0.89 -7.88
C ARG A 83 -14.06 -0.06 -9.02
N GLU A 84 -13.25 -0.01 -10.06
CA GLU A 84 -13.44 -0.87 -11.22
C GLU A 84 -13.21 -2.33 -10.89
N LYS A 85 -12.21 -2.61 -10.05
CA LYS A 85 -11.85 -3.99 -9.73
C LYS A 85 -12.69 -4.58 -8.61
N TYR A 86 -13.01 -3.78 -7.59
CA TYR A 86 -13.63 -4.28 -6.36
C TYR A 86 -14.99 -3.67 -6.05
N GLY A 87 -15.41 -2.66 -6.80
CA GLY A 87 -16.66 -1.96 -6.52
C GLY A 87 -16.56 -0.97 -5.38
N TRP A 88 -15.36 -0.70 -4.87
CA TRP A 88 -15.14 0.23 -3.77
C TRP A 88 -13.80 0.91 -3.93
N GLY A 89 -13.75 2.20 -3.71
CA GLY A 89 -12.51 2.94 -3.89
C GLY A 89 -12.43 4.23 -3.08
N ASP A 90 -13.07 4.26 -1.91
CA ASP A 90 -13.16 5.50 -1.14
C ASP A 90 -12.10 5.61 -0.04
N GLY A 91 -11.14 4.71 0.01
CA GLY A 91 -10.10 4.74 1.03
C GLY A 91 -8.92 5.62 0.69
N LEU A 92 -8.03 5.77 1.66
CA LEU A 92 -6.76 6.48 1.48
C LEU A 92 -5.82 5.62 0.64
N PRO A 93 -5.39 6.10 -0.54
CA PRO A 93 -4.44 5.32 -1.32
C PRO A 93 -3.05 5.34 -0.69
N VAL A 94 -2.45 4.15 -0.61
CA VAL A 94 -1.07 3.99 -0.15
C VAL A 94 -0.30 3.39 -1.31
N GLU A 95 0.76 4.07 -1.72
CA GLU A 95 1.58 3.68 -2.85
C GLU A 95 2.71 2.77 -2.38
N ILE A 96 2.82 1.61 -3.03
CA ILE A 96 3.85 0.62 -2.73
C ILE A 96 4.81 0.59 -3.90
N THR A 97 6.05 1.01 -3.66
CA THR A 97 7.09 1.00 -4.68
C THR A 97 8.06 -0.12 -4.36
N PRO A 98 8.21 -1.13 -5.22
CA PRO A 98 9.17 -2.19 -4.98
C PRO A 98 10.57 -1.61 -4.78
N ALA A 99 11.26 -2.12 -3.76
CA ALA A 99 12.59 -1.61 -3.43
C ALA A 99 13.61 -1.99 -4.49
N ASP A 100 13.46 -3.19 -5.05
CA ASP A 100 14.32 -3.64 -6.11
C ASP A 100 13.67 -3.44 -7.44
N ASN A 101 14.50 -3.26 -8.43
CA ASN A 101 13.99 -3.08 -9.77
C ASN A 101 13.76 -4.44 -10.40
N PHE A 102 12.50 -4.85 -10.51
CA PHE A 102 12.16 -6.13 -11.11
C PHE A 102 12.44 -6.21 -12.58
N ASP A 103 12.68 -5.10 -13.20
CA ASP A 103 12.81 -5.04 -14.64
C ASP A 103 14.13 -5.49 -15.14
N GLN A 104 14.99 -5.79 -14.25
CA GLN A 104 16.34 -6.15 -14.66
C GLN A 104 16.45 -7.44 -15.33
#